data_ece59e48848a8a272c1c279a43a379bd
#
_entry.id   ece59e48848a8a272c1c279a43a379bd
#
_cell.length_a   1.000
_cell.length_b   1.000
_cell.length_c   1.000
_cell.angle_alpha   90.00
_cell.angle_beta   90.00
_cell.angle_gamma   90.00
#
_symmetry.space_group_name_H-M   'P 1'
#
loop_
_entity.id
_entity.type
_entity.pdbx_description
1 polymer ?
#
loop_
_entity_poly.entity_id
_entity_poly.type
_entity_poly.pdbx_seq_one_letter_code
_entity_poly.pdbx_strand_id
1 'polypeptide(L)'
;KSIYGHSQTLFPIIQGGIDPDERLKCLNQMLPYAACGIAIGGLSVGEKKEPMLDIVELLGKNMPKDQPRYLMGVGKPTDLVKAILRGVDMFDCVLPARNARNGQIFTHEGVINIMNSVYANDTSPIDKNSSIDFAKTFSKSYLRHLFKVNEMFGLRIATLTNIAYYLDLINEIKNEINNNTLSLVHISEPTRHA
;
A
#
# COMPACT_ATOMS: atom_id res chain seq x y z
N LYS A 1 -4.26 32.37 -3.86
CA LYS A 1 -4.18 32.25 -5.33
C LYS A 1 -2.76 31.92 -5.69
N SER A 2 -2.52 30.92 -6.58
CA SER A 2 -1.18 30.57 -7.04
C SER A 2 -0.59 31.74 -7.83
N ILE A 3 0.62 32.14 -7.49
CA ILE A 3 1.37 33.17 -8.24
C ILE A 3 1.78 32.68 -9.65
N TYR A 4 1.67 31.37 -9.91
CA TYR A 4 2.04 30.73 -11.20
C TYR A 4 0.84 30.38 -12.08
N GLY A 5 -0.36 30.87 -11.76
CA GLY A 5 -1.58 30.61 -12.55
C GLY A 5 -2.15 29.19 -12.44
N HIS A 6 -1.60 28.33 -11.56
CA HIS A 6 -2.11 26.99 -11.30
C HIS A 6 -2.98 26.94 -10.05
N SER A 7 -4.03 26.15 -10.06
CA SER A 7 -4.72 25.78 -8.83
C SER A 7 -3.91 24.69 -8.10
N GLN A 8 -3.48 24.97 -6.89
CA GLN A 8 -2.76 24.02 -6.05
C GLN A 8 -3.61 23.65 -4.83
N THR A 9 -3.47 22.42 -4.38
CA THR A 9 -4.16 21.89 -3.22
C THR A 9 -3.17 21.67 -2.08
N LEU A 10 -3.49 22.19 -0.90
CA LEU A 10 -2.70 22.00 0.29
C LEU A 10 -3.28 20.84 1.13
N PHE A 11 -2.45 19.89 1.45
CA PHE A 11 -2.71 18.85 2.46
C PHE A 11 -1.82 19.13 3.67
N PRO A 12 -2.32 19.76 4.75
CA PRO A 12 -1.55 19.91 5.97
C PRO A 12 -1.23 18.56 6.58
N ILE A 13 -0.04 18.43 7.17
CA ILE A 13 0.45 17.15 7.69
C ILE A 13 0.38 17.17 9.21
N ILE A 14 -0.37 16.22 9.79
CA ILE A 14 -0.43 16.01 11.23
C ILE A 14 0.81 15.24 11.68
N GLN A 15 1.49 15.78 12.67
CA GLN A 15 2.66 15.20 13.32
C GLN A 15 2.36 14.91 14.81
N GLY A 16 3.30 14.32 15.56
CA GLY A 16 3.17 14.03 17.00
C GLY A 16 3.61 12.62 17.39
N GLY A 17 4.30 11.88 16.50
CA GLY A 17 4.77 10.51 16.79
C GLY A 17 3.62 9.58 17.17
N ILE A 18 3.79 8.83 18.26
CA ILE A 18 2.77 7.93 18.82
C ILE A 18 2.09 8.53 20.07
N ASP A 19 2.21 9.84 20.30
CA ASP A 19 1.60 10.54 21.42
C ASP A 19 0.19 11.04 21.03
N PRO A 20 -0.89 10.55 21.65
CA PRO A 20 -2.26 10.94 21.32
C PRO A 20 -2.55 12.42 21.51
N ASP A 21 -2.03 13.02 22.58
CA ASP A 21 -2.31 14.43 22.92
C ASP A 21 -1.63 15.37 21.94
N GLU A 22 -0.35 15.11 21.59
CA GLU A 22 0.36 15.90 20.57
C GLU A 22 -0.28 15.72 19.18
N ARG A 23 -0.79 14.53 18.85
CA ARG A 23 -1.55 14.29 17.60
C ARG A 23 -2.82 15.13 17.53
N LEU A 24 -3.63 15.13 18.58
CA LEU A 24 -4.87 15.92 18.62
C LEU A 24 -4.60 17.42 18.63
N LYS A 25 -3.58 17.85 19.36
CA LYS A 25 -3.13 19.24 19.36
C LYS A 25 -2.70 19.69 17.95
N CYS A 26 -1.87 18.89 17.28
CA CYS A 26 -1.44 19.17 15.91
C CYS A 26 -2.65 19.17 14.94
N LEU A 27 -3.56 18.19 15.05
CA LEU A 27 -4.78 18.15 14.26
C LEU A 27 -5.57 19.45 14.38
N ASN A 28 -5.86 19.90 15.63
CA ASN A 28 -6.62 21.11 15.86
C ASN A 28 -5.96 22.35 15.26
N GLN A 29 -4.64 22.42 15.29
CA GLN A 29 -3.88 23.51 14.67
C GLN A 29 -3.89 23.46 13.12
N MET A 30 -3.99 22.27 12.54
CA MET A 30 -3.93 22.07 11.09
C MET A 30 -5.32 22.15 10.41
N LEU A 31 -6.40 21.85 11.14
CA LEU A 31 -7.77 21.88 10.61
C LEU A 31 -8.14 23.15 9.84
N PRO A 32 -7.78 24.37 10.29
CA PRO A 32 -8.09 25.60 9.53
C PRO A 32 -7.46 25.65 8.13
N TYR A 33 -6.42 24.85 7.88
CA TYR A 33 -5.70 24.80 6.59
C TYR A 33 -6.13 23.62 5.72
N ALA A 34 -6.96 22.74 6.24
CA ALA A 34 -7.39 21.48 5.61
C ALA A 34 -8.58 21.70 4.65
N ALA A 35 -8.40 22.53 3.63
CA ALA A 35 -9.49 22.82 2.69
C ALA A 35 -9.81 21.68 1.72
N CYS A 36 -8.86 20.76 1.45
CA CYS A 36 -8.99 19.75 0.40
C CYS A 36 -8.58 18.35 0.86
N GLY A 37 -8.07 18.19 2.07
CA GLY A 37 -7.62 16.92 2.63
C GLY A 37 -6.58 17.11 3.72
N ILE A 38 -6.26 16.04 4.44
CA ILE A 38 -5.31 16.03 5.56
C ILE A 38 -4.38 14.82 5.43
N ALA A 39 -3.08 15.05 5.65
CA ALA A 39 -2.10 13.98 5.69
C ALA A 39 -1.71 13.62 7.13
N ILE A 40 -1.43 12.35 7.36
CA ILE A 40 -0.90 11.78 8.60
C ILE A 40 0.56 11.41 8.34
N GLY A 41 1.48 12.18 8.90
CA GLY A 41 2.92 11.94 8.78
C GLY A 41 3.55 11.41 10.06
N GLY A 42 4.85 11.07 10.02
CA GLY A 42 5.62 10.66 11.19
C GLY A 42 5.16 9.36 11.83
N LEU A 43 4.60 8.45 11.05
CA LEU A 43 4.28 7.07 11.41
C LEU A 43 5.03 6.11 10.49
N SER A 44 5.13 4.83 10.89
CA SER A 44 5.88 3.79 10.16
C SER A 44 7.39 4.10 10.02
N VAL A 45 7.95 4.74 11.04
CA VAL A 45 9.38 5.14 11.08
C VAL A 45 10.20 4.32 12.09
N GLY A 46 9.65 3.23 12.62
CA GLY A 46 10.32 2.31 13.54
C GLY A 46 9.53 1.92 14.78
N GLU A 47 8.38 2.53 15.00
CA GLU A 47 7.46 2.15 16.07
C GLU A 47 6.81 0.76 15.80
N LYS A 48 6.26 0.16 16.86
CA LYS A 48 5.45 -1.05 16.74
C LYS A 48 4.15 -0.75 15.99
N LYS A 49 3.55 -1.78 15.37
CA LYS A 49 2.33 -1.63 14.55
C LYS A 49 1.10 -1.22 15.33
N GLU A 50 0.93 -1.79 16.53
CA GLU A 50 -0.24 -1.52 17.35
C GLU A 50 -0.34 -0.03 17.72
N PRO A 51 0.69 0.63 18.30
CA PRO A 51 0.67 2.06 18.55
C PRO A 51 0.42 2.91 17.30
N MET A 52 0.97 2.51 16.14
CA MET A 52 0.70 3.19 14.87
C MET A 52 -0.79 3.13 14.52
N LEU A 53 -1.40 1.94 14.62
CA LEU A 53 -2.83 1.74 14.29
C LEU A 53 -3.75 2.44 15.28
N ASP A 54 -3.37 2.51 16.55
CA ASP A 54 -4.12 3.24 17.59
C ASP A 54 -4.17 4.74 17.28
N ILE A 55 -3.04 5.32 16.84
CA ILE A 55 -3.00 6.71 16.38
C ILE A 55 -3.84 6.92 15.11
N VAL A 56 -3.76 6.00 14.14
CA VAL A 56 -4.59 6.09 12.92
C VAL A 56 -6.07 6.03 13.28
N GLU A 57 -6.47 5.18 14.22
CA GLU A 57 -7.85 5.09 14.70
C GLU A 57 -8.30 6.36 15.43
N LEU A 58 -7.46 6.90 16.31
CA LEU A 58 -7.70 8.16 17.00
C LEU A 58 -7.95 9.30 16.00
N LEU A 59 -7.05 9.45 15.03
CA LEU A 59 -7.18 10.48 14.01
C LEU A 59 -8.37 10.24 13.09
N GLY A 60 -8.64 8.99 12.70
CA GLY A 60 -9.80 8.63 11.90
C GLY A 60 -11.15 9.01 12.54
N LYS A 61 -11.23 8.98 13.88
CA LYS A 61 -12.42 9.42 14.62
C LYS A 61 -12.56 10.95 14.72
N ASN A 62 -11.45 11.70 14.63
CA ASN A 62 -11.41 13.13 14.87
C ASN A 62 -11.21 13.98 13.61
N MET A 63 -10.74 13.40 12.51
CA MET A 63 -10.58 14.09 11.23
C MET A 63 -11.92 14.24 10.49
N PRO A 64 -12.10 15.29 9.68
CA PRO A 64 -13.28 15.46 8.82
C PRO A 64 -13.53 14.21 7.95
N LYS A 65 -14.80 13.83 7.81
CA LYS A 65 -15.21 12.63 7.04
C LYS A 65 -15.42 12.92 5.56
N ASP A 66 -15.61 14.16 5.22
CA ASP A 66 -15.85 14.68 3.86
C ASP A 66 -14.59 15.10 3.12
N GLN A 67 -13.42 14.86 3.71
CA GLN A 67 -12.12 15.20 3.15
C GLN A 67 -11.21 13.96 3.06
N PRO A 68 -10.40 13.84 1.97
CA PRO A 68 -9.42 12.77 1.84
C PRO A 68 -8.40 12.76 2.98
N ARG A 69 -8.12 11.58 3.50
CA ARG A 69 -7.17 11.30 4.58
C ARG A 69 -6.01 10.48 4.03
N TYR A 70 -4.84 11.07 4.05
CA TYR A 70 -3.64 10.52 3.45
C TYR A 70 -2.66 10.02 4.51
N LEU A 71 -2.43 8.71 4.60
CA LEU A 71 -1.42 8.11 5.49
C LEU A 71 -0.13 7.91 4.71
N MET A 72 0.92 8.67 5.11
CA MET A 72 2.20 8.71 4.41
C MET A 72 3.09 7.50 4.76
N GLY A 73 3.74 6.92 3.73
CA GLY A 73 4.82 5.96 3.88
C GLY A 73 4.42 4.55 4.32
N VAL A 74 3.14 4.25 4.48
CA VAL A 74 2.63 2.93 4.85
C VAL A 74 2.33 2.10 3.61
N GLY A 75 2.86 0.87 3.53
CA GLY A 75 2.75 0.11 2.30
C GLY A 75 2.67 -1.42 2.41
N LYS A 76 2.72 -2.03 3.59
CA LYS A 76 2.42 -3.46 3.66
C LYS A 76 0.94 -3.70 3.37
N PRO A 77 0.56 -4.66 2.51
CA PRO A 77 -0.85 -4.89 2.14
C PRO A 77 -1.79 -5.01 3.34
N THR A 78 -1.39 -5.76 4.37
CA THR A 78 -2.17 -5.90 5.61
C THR A 78 -2.33 -4.60 6.39
N ASP A 79 -1.32 -3.71 6.35
CA ASP A 79 -1.37 -2.43 7.06
C ASP A 79 -2.24 -1.43 6.29
N LEU A 80 -2.25 -1.48 4.93
CA LEU A 80 -3.16 -0.69 4.10
C LEU A 80 -4.63 -0.99 4.45
N VAL A 81 -4.97 -2.28 4.48
CA VAL A 81 -6.33 -2.71 4.84
C VAL A 81 -6.74 -2.23 6.22
N LYS A 82 -5.86 -2.44 7.22
CA LYS A 82 -6.13 -2.01 8.60
C LYS A 82 -6.29 -0.50 8.73
N ALA A 83 -5.57 0.28 7.93
CA ALA A 83 -5.68 1.73 7.89
C ALA A 83 -6.95 2.19 7.17
N ILE A 84 -7.34 1.55 6.06
CA ILE A 84 -8.59 1.83 5.35
C ILE A 84 -9.81 1.62 6.26
N LEU A 85 -9.83 0.51 7.01
CA LEU A 85 -10.87 0.23 8.02
C LEU A 85 -10.96 1.30 9.11
N ARG A 86 -9.91 2.10 9.29
CA ARG A 86 -9.83 3.24 10.21
C ARG A 86 -10.08 4.59 9.54
N GLY A 87 -10.52 4.56 8.28
CA GLY A 87 -10.93 5.75 7.54
C GLY A 87 -9.81 6.46 6.78
N VAL A 88 -8.74 5.78 6.43
CA VAL A 88 -7.69 6.31 5.54
C VAL A 88 -8.06 6.05 4.08
N ASP A 89 -7.86 7.04 3.21
CA ASP A 89 -8.26 7.02 1.81
C ASP A 89 -7.08 6.93 0.84
N MET A 90 -5.91 7.47 1.22
CA MET A 90 -4.76 7.63 0.32
C MET A 90 -3.48 7.13 0.97
N PHE A 91 -2.59 6.57 0.15
CA PHE A 91 -1.30 6.02 0.57
C PHE A 91 -0.23 6.29 -0.47
N ASP A 92 1.02 6.34 -0.02
CA ASP A 92 2.21 6.17 -0.84
C ASP A 92 3.17 5.17 -0.20
N CYS A 93 3.91 4.44 -0.99
CA CYS A 93 5.01 3.65 -0.47
C CYS A 93 5.98 3.19 -1.57
N VAL A 94 7.20 2.90 -1.14
CA VAL A 94 8.26 2.37 -2.02
C VAL A 94 8.23 0.84 -2.13
N LEU A 95 7.43 0.15 -1.31
CA LEU A 95 7.49 -1.32 -1.17
C LEU A 95 7.29 -2.06 -2.49
N PRO A 96 6.30 -1.75 -3.34
CA PRO A 96 6.10 -2.50 -4.58
C PRO A 96 7.35 -2.54 -5.43
N ALA A 97 7.94 -1.37 -5.70
CA ALA A 97 9.12 -1.24 -6.54
C ALA A 97 10.41 -1.71 -5.84
N ARG A 98 10.58 -1.40 -4.54
CA ARG A 98 11.77 -1.82 -3.78
C ARG A 98 11.84 -3.33 -3.63
N ASN A 99 10.73 -3.97 -3.27
CA ASN A 99 10.67 -5.42 -3.10
C ASN A 99 10.85 -6.15 -4.43
N ALA A 100 10.24 -5.63 -5.51
CA ALA A 100 10.44 -6.17 -6.86
C ALA A 100 11.91 -6.21 -7.25
N ARG A 101 12.67 -5.13 -7.03
CA ARG A 101 14.11 -5.10 -7.33
C ARG A 101 14.92 -6.14 -6.55
N ASN A 102 14.42 -6.59 -5.40
CA ASN A 102 15.03 -7.63 -4.58
C ASN A 102 14.44 -9.04 -4.87
N GLY A 103 13.64 -9.20 -5.92
CA GLY A 103 13.05 -10.46 -6.33
C GLY A 103 11.85 -10.90 -5.48
N GLN A 104 11.31 -10.04 -4.62
CA GLN A 104 10.10 -10.32 -3.87
C GLN A 104 8.87 -9.86 -4.65
N ILE A 105 8.02 -10.80 -5.02
CA ILE A 105 6.84 -10.60 -5.86
C ILE A 105 5.59 -10.81 -5.00
N PHE A 106 4.69 -9.83 -5.03
CA PHE A 106 3.35 -9.95 -4.45
C PHE A 106 2.42 -10.58 -5.48
N THR A 107 1.74 -11.65 -5.11
CA THR A 107 0.76 -12.33 -5.94
C THR A 107 -0.53 -12.57 -5.17
N HIS A 108 -1.63 -12.84 -5.86
CA HIS A 108 -2.91 -13.19 -5.24
C HIS A 108 -2.86 -14.52 -4.46
N GLU A 109 -1.85 -15.35 -4.71
CA GLU A 109 -1.62 -16.61 -3.98
C GLU A 109 -0.63 -16.45 -2.81
N GLY A 110 -0.04 -15.27 -2.64
CA GLY A 110 0.93 -14.95 -1.58
C GLY A 110 2.19 -14.27 -2.09
N VAL A 111 3.11 -14.03 -1.18
CA VAL A 111 4.39 -13.37 -1.50
C VAL A 111 5.43 -14.43 -1.82
N ILE A 112 6.07 -14.31 -2.98
CA ILE A 112 7.13 -15.23 -3.43
C ILE A 112 8.47 -14.49 -3.53
N ASN A 113 9.58 -15.22 -3.25
CA ASN A 113 10.91 -14.76 -3.61
C ASN A 113 11.36 -15.52 -4.85
N ILE A 114 11.37 -14.84 -5.99
CA ILE A 114 11.65 -15.46 -7.30
C ILE A 114 13.05 -16.07 -7.42
N MET A 115 13.97 -15.67 -6.55
CA MET A 115 15.33 -16.21 -6.51
C MET A 115 15.40 -17.63 -5.92
N ASN A 116 14.37 -18.10 -5.23
CA ASN A 116 14.34 -19.46 -4.67
C ASN A 116 14.46 -20.51 -5.76
N SER A 117 15.17 -21.59 -5.46
CA SER A 117 15.43 -22.68 -6.41
C SER A 117 14.17 -23.43 -6.85
N VAL A 118 13.12 -23.44 -6.02
CA VAL A 118 11.83 -24.06 -6.31
C VAL A 118 11.23 -23.54 -7.62
N TYR A 119 11.49 -22.28 -7.98
CA TYR A 119 10.97 -21.66 -9.20
C TYR A 119 11.86 -21.90 -10.44
N ALA A 120 12.94 -22.69 -10.32
CA ALA A 120 13.87 -22.91 -11.45
C ALA A 120 13.20 -23.55 -12.66
N ASN A 121 12.26 -24.48 -12.41
CA ASN A 121 11.54 -25.23 -13.44
C ASN A 121 10.02 -25.00 -13.36
N ASP A 122 9.58 -23.98 -12.62
CA ASP A 122 8.16 -23.67 -12.47
C ASP A 122 7.65 -22.90 -13.70
N THR A 123 6.94 -23.59 -14.57
CA THR A 123 6.35 -23.04 -15.80
C THR A 123 4.99 -22.40 -15.58
N SER A 124 4.48 -22.39 -14.35
CA SER A 124 3.23 -21.70 -14.03
C SER A 124 3.38 -20.18 -14.15
N PRO A 125 2.29 -19.46 -14.44
CA PRO A 125 2.27 -18.01 -14.47
C PRO A 125 2.82 -17.39 -13.17
N ILE A 126 3.39 -16.19 -13.25
CA ILE A 126 3.82 -15.43 -12.09
C ILE A 126 2.64 -15.22 -11.15
N ASP A 127 1.52 -14.75 -11.70
CA ASP A 127 0.24 -14.58 -11.00
C ASP A 127 -0.93 -14.68 -11.99
N LYS A 128 -1.64 -15.79 -11.96
CA LYS A 128 -2.78 -16.07 -12.87
C LYS A 128 -3.99 -15.14 -12.66
N ASN A 129 -4.10 -14.54 -11.46
CA ASN A 129 -5.22 -13.70 -11.07
C ASN A 129 -4.94 -12.19 -11.22
N SER A 130 -3.71 -11.82 -11.62
CA SER A 130 -3.35 -10.42 -11.81
C SER A 130 -4.14 -9.74 -12.93
N SER A 131 -4.36 -8.44 -12.81
CA SER A 131 -4.98 -7.62 -13.86
C SER A 131 -4.08 -7.41 -15.08
N ILE A 132 -2.75 -7.60 -14.96
CA ILE A 132 -1.82 -7.39 -16.07
C ILE A 132 -1.43 -8.68 -16.81
N ASP A 133 -1.31 -8.58 -18.12
CA ASP A 133 -1.01 -9.73 -18.97
C ASP A 133 0.37 -10.33 -18.73
N PHE A 134 1.37 -9.52 -18.41
CA PHE A 134 2.73 -10.02 -18.12
C PHE A 134 2.75 -11.05 -16.99
N ALA A 135 2.00 -10.80 -15.92
CA ALA A 135 1.96 -11.72 -14.79
C ALA A 135 1.23 -13.02 -15.11
N LYS A 136 0.25 -12.99 -16.03
CA LYS A 136 -0.51 -14.17 -16.50
C LYS A 136 0.24 -14.96 -17.56
N THR A 137 1.08 -14.30 -18.35
CA THR A 137 1.73 -14.92 -19.54
C THR A 137 3.12 -15.44 -19.21
N PHE A 138 3.92 -14.69 -18.46
CA PHE A 138 5.28 -15.11 -18.15
C PHE A 138 5.29 -16.08 -16.97
N SER A 139 6.16 -17.11 -17.11
CA SER A 139 6.34 -18.11 -16.05
C SER A 139 7.26 -17.63 -14.94
N LYS A 140 7.11 -18.23 -13.76
CA LYS A 140 8.03 -18.01 -12.62
C LYS A 140 9.46 -18.40 -12.99
N SER A 141 9.67 -19.52 -13.72
CA SER A 141 10.99 -19.93 -14.18
C SER A 141 11.63 -18.91 -15.11
N TYR A 142 10.87 -18.33 -16.04
CA TYR A 142 11.36 -17.30 -16.95
C TYR A 142 11.75 -16.02 -16.19
N LEU A 143 10.89 -15.54 -15.28
CA LEU A 143 11.21 -14.39 -14.46
C LEU A 143 12.47 -14.63 -13.60
N ARG A 144 12.57 -15.83 -12.99
CA ARG A 144 13.78 -16.20 -12.25
C ARG A 144 15.04 -16.22 -13.14
N HIS A 145 14.95 -16.74 -14.36
CA HIS A 145 16.05 -16.70 -15.31
C HIS A 145 16.53 -15.27 -15.56
N LEU A 146 15.60 -14.33 -15.85
CA LEU A 146 15.94 -12.93 -16.09
C LEU A 146 16.68 -12.31 -14.89
N PHE A 147 16.25 -12.62 -13.67
CA PHE A 147 16.96 -12.17 -12.46
C PHE A 147 18.36 -12.79 -12.34
N LYS A 148 18.53 -14.07 -12.68
CA LYS A 148 19.83 -14.74 -12.60
C LYS A 148 20.85 -14.19 -13.58
N VAL A 149 20.41 -13.75 -14.74
CA VAL A 149 21.30 -13.15 -15.76
C VAL A 149 21.36 -11.62 -15.66
N ASN A 150 20.77 -11.04 -14.62
CA ASN A 150 20.70 -9.58 -14.37
C ASN A 150 20.06 -8.80 -15.52
N GLU A 151 19.03 -9.38 -16.17
CA GLU A 151 18.33 -8.72 -17.27
C GLU A 151 17.33 -7.69 -16.72
N MET A 152 17.40 -6.45 -17.20
CA MET A 152 16.55 -5.34 -16.74
C MET A 152 15.06 -5.59 -16.99
N PHE A 153 14.72 -6.36 -17.99
CA PHE A 153 13.33 -6.73 -18.27
C PHE A 153 12.71 -7.51 -17.12
N GLY A 154 13.49 -8.35 -16.41
CA GLY A 154 13.03 -9.04 -15.21
C GLY A 154 12.60 -8.07 -14.10
N LEU A 155 13.39 -7.03 -13.85
CA LEU A 155 13.05 -6.00 -12.86
C LEU A 155 11.79 -5.22 -13.25
N ARG A 156 11.61 -4.97 -14.55
CA ARG A 156 10.41 -4.30 -15.05
C ARG A 156 9.16 -5.15 -14.87
N ILE A 157 9.20 -6.44 -15.26
CA ILE A 157 8.09 -7.39 -15.04
C ILE A 157 7.74 -7.44 -13.57
N ALA A 158 8.72 -7.67 -12.69
CA ALA A 158 8.52 -7.76 -11.25
C ALA A 158 7.87 -6.49 -10.66
N THR A 159 8.37 -5.31 -11.07
CA THR A 159 7.83 -4.03 -10.60
C THR A 159 6.39 -3.82 -11.04
N LEU A 160 6.07 -4.07 -12.31
CA LEU A 160 4.72 -3.94 -12.84
C LEU A 160 3.77 -4.95 -12.18
N THR A 161 4.20 -6.20 -11.95
CA THR A 161 3.41 -7.21 -11.23
C THR A 161 3.08 -6.74 -9.81
N ASN A 162 4.07 -6.23 -9.08
CA ASN A 162 3.83 -5.73 -7.72
C ASN A 162 2.90 -4.51 -7.71
N ILE A 163 3.07 -3.57 -8.62
CA ILE A 163 2.18 -2.40 -8.72
C ILE A 163 0.75 -2.85 -9.05
N ALA A 164 0.59 -3.76 -10.01
CA ALA A 164 -0.73 -4.29 -10.36
C ALA A 164 -1.41 -4.95 -9.15
N TYR A 165 -0.70 -5.79 -8.40
CA TYR A 165 -1.22 -6.40 -7.18
C TYR A 165 -1.77 -5.36 -6.19
N TYR A 166 -1.05 -4.25 -5.97
CA TYR A 166 -1.52 -3.19 -5.07
C TYR A 166 -2.76 -2.47 -5.61
N LEU A 167 -2.81 -2.25 -6.92
CA LEU A 167 -3.98 -1.63 -7.56
C LEU A 167 -5.19 -2.57 -7.52
N ASP A 168 -4.99 -3.86 -7.77
CA ASP A 168 -6.02 -4.89 -7.70
C ASP A 168 -6.58 -4.96 -6.27
N LEU A 169 -5.73 -5.03 -5.26
CA LEU A 169 -6.12 -5.01 -3.84
C LEU A 169 -6.97 -3.77 -3.49
N ILE A 170 -6.54 -2.58 -3.89
CA ILE A 170 -7.30 -1.36 -3.61
C ILE A 170 -8.65 -1.36 -4.35
N ASN A 171 -8.71 -1.87 -5.57
CA ASN A 171 -9.97 -1.98 -6.32
C ASN A 171 -10.94 -2.98 -5.68
N GLU A 172 -10.45 -4.12 -5.20
CA GLU A 172 -11.26 -5.09 -4.44
C GLU A 172 -11.84 -4.43 -3.18
N ILE A 173 -11.01 -3.75 -2.39
CA ILE A 173 -11.45 -3.05 -1.18
C ILE A 173 -12.51 -1.98 -1.50
N LYS A 174 -12.31 -1.19 -2.57
CA LYS A 174 -13.32 -0.21 -3.01
C LYS A 174 -14.66 -0.86 -3.36
N ASN A 175 -14.64 -1.99 -4.05
CA ASN A 175 -15.85 -2.72 -4.40
C ASN A 175 -16.55 -3.25 -3.14
N GLU A 176 -15.81 -3.77 -2.17
CA GLU A 176 -16.38 -4.24 -0.91
C GLU A 176 -16.97 -3.10 -0.06
N ILE A 177 -16.32 -1.93 -0.03
CA ILE A 177 -16.87 -0.74 0.62
C ILE A 177 -18.21 -0.34 -0.04
N ASN A 178 -18.24 -0.28 -1.38
CA ASN A 178 -19.44 0.12 -2.13
C ASN A 178 -20.59 -0.87 -1.91
N ASN A 179 -20.30 -2.14 -1.70
CA ASN A 179 -21.28 -3.20 -1.45
C ASN A 179 -21.63 -3.36 0.04
N ASN A 180 -21.01 -2.59 0.96
CA ASN A 180 -21.12 -2.74 2.42
C ASN A 180 -20.72 -4.15 2.93
N THR A 181 -19.76 -4.79 2.26
CA THR A 181 -19.30 -6.15 2.60
C THR A 181 -17.91 -6.17 3.21
N LEU A 182 -17.24 -5.03 3.32
CA LEU A 182 -15.87 -4.95 3.85
C LEU A 182 -15.83 -5.45 5.30
N SER A 183 -15.18 -6.59 5.50
CA SER A 183 -14.90 -7.13 6.82
C SER A 183 -13.45 -7.63 6.91
N LEU A 184 -12.87 -7.62 8.10
CA LEU A 184 -11.51 -8.16 8.34
C LEU A 184 -11.35 -9.65 7.96
N VAL A 185 -12.47 -10.37 7.83
CA VAL A 185 -12.48 -11.82 7.56
C VAL A 185 -12.23 -12.13 6.08
N HIS A 186 -12.56 -11.22 5.16
CA HIS A 186 -12.40 -11.44 3.72
C HIS A 186 -11.00 -11.08 3.20
N ILE A 187 -10.24 -10.36 3.99
CA ILE A 187 -8.84 -10.03 3.67
C ILE A 187 -7.97 -11.05 4.42
N SER A 188 -8.20 -12.33 4.11
CA SER A 188 -7.32 -13.40 4.56
C SER A 188 -5.90 -13.10 4.10
N GLU A 189 -4.99 -13.06 5.08
CA GLU A 189 -3.55 -12.89 4.83
C GLU A 189 -3.12 -13.80 3.66
N PRO A 190 -2.46 -13.28 2.62
CA PRO A 190 -1.81 -14.13 1.63
C PRO A 190 -0.56 -14.82 2.21
N THR A 191 -0.56 -15.09 3.53
CA THR A 191 0.62 -15.56 4.29
C THR A 191 0.41 -16.89 5.02
N ARG A 192 -0.65 -17.63 4.70
CA ARG A 192 -0.77 -19.00 5.24
C ARG A 192 -0.35 -20.04 4.22
N HIS A 193 0.88 -20.06 3.78
CA HIS A 193 1.59 -21.25 3.28
C HIS A 193 2.99 -20.82 2.81
N ALA A 194 3.91 -20.70 3.74
CA ALA A 194 5.35 -20.79 3.51
C ALA A 194 5.91 -21.84 4.49
#